data_8f54c0113243cafa229db063a4a80378
#
_entry.id   8f54c0113243cafa229db063a4a80378
#
_cell.length_a   1.000
_cell.length_b   1.000
_cell.length_c   1.000
_cell.angle_alpha   90.00
_cell.angle_beta   90.00
_cell.angle_gamma   90.00
#
_symmetry.space_group_name_H-M   'P 1'
#
loop_
_entity.id
_entity.type
_entity.pdbx_description
1 polymer ?
#
loop_
_entity_poly.entity_id
_entity_poly.type
_entity_poly.pdbx_seq_one_letter_code
_entity_poly.pdbx_strand_id
1 'polypeptide(L)'
;MSRGGTFKKTDTQDIANFFGVGVWNIQRIWRKAMLQIQQGQEVDVADQRKGNSGRKTKDINLEKILTIPLNRRSTIRSLAWQLRCSPTTLHRKFMLNLIRRHTNCVKPALKEKNKMDRMKFCLSMLDEATTATARPKFKTMHNVVHIDEKWFSMTKKNRTYYLLDGEEEPTRPIHGNCIGKVMFLTAVARPRWDSEGNVTFSGKIGIWPFVKEVPAQRRSDNRPKGTIETKSIKVDRKVMREFLIEKVLPAIQAVWPESDAGQTIYIQQDNAKPHILPDDQEFLAAVAKTGLDIRLVQQPANSPDLNVLDLGFFNSLQSLTDCLSPKTLQDLIAGVLEEFEGYEVYKLNRIFLTLQMCMVEIMNHAGGNGYKIPHVNKERLEAHGQLPPRVTCPKEVYANALYNLELMERVQ
;
A
#
# COMPACT_ATOMS: atom_id res chain seq x y z
N MET A 1 57.60 29.41 -11.75
CA MET A 1 58.48 28.22 -11.71
C MET A 1 59.63 28.48 -10.73
N SER A 2 59.74 27.69 -9.65
CA SER A 2 60.82 27.86 -8.68
C SER A 2 62.16 27.38 -9.26
N ARG A 3 63.14 28.22 -9.40
CA ARG A 3 64.53 27.80 -9.64
C ARG A 3 65.14 27.52 -8.27
N GLY A 4 65.44 26.27 -7.96
CA GLY A 4 66.20 25.90 -6.77
C GLY A 4 65.38 25.59 -5.48
N GLY A 5 64.10 25.21 -5.58
CA GLY A 5 63.36 24.68 -4.44
C GLY A 5 62.87 25.67 -3.37
N THR A 6 63.10 26.96 -3.55
CA THR A 6 62.68 28.03 -2.61
C THR A 6 61.68 28.98 -3.30
N PHE A 7 60.54 29.24 -2.68
CA PHE A 7 59.64 30.31 -3.11
C PHE A 7 60.10 31.66 -2.63
N LYS A 8 60.02 32.67 -3.49
CA LYS A 8 60.11 34.06 -3.05
C LYS A 8 58.85 34.44 -2.27
N LYS A 9 58.98 35.42 -1.39
CA LYS A 9 57.84 35.90 -0.57
C LYS A 9 56.66 36.36 -1.44
N THR A 10 56.93 36.92 -2.62
CA THR A 10 55.95 37.34 -3.59
C THR A 10 55.20 36.17 -4.19
N ASP A 11 55.84 35.05 -4.54
CA ASP A 11 55.22 33.89 -5.17
C ASP A 11 54.19 33.23 -4.25
N THR A 12 54.48 33.15 -2.93
CA THR A 12 53.53 32.59 -1.97
C THR A 12 52.31 33.49 -1.74
N GLN A 13 52.48 34.81 -1.88
CA GLN A 13 51.37 35.76 -1.77
C GLN A 13 50.47 35.67 -3.01
N ASP A 14 51.03 35.58 -4.21
CA ASP A 14 50.29 35.49 -5.46
C ASP A 14 49.47 34.18 -5.52
N ILE A 15 50.05 33.05 -5.13
CA ILE A 15 49.38 31.76 -5.02
C ILE A 15 48.24 31.81 -3.98
N ALA A 16 48.50 32.43 -2.82
CA ALA A 16 47.51 32.58 -1.77
C ALA A 16 46.33 33.42 -2.22
N ASN A 17 46.54 34.49 -2.96
CA ASN A 17 45.51 35.34 -3.53
C ASN A 17 44.72 34.60 -4.60
N PHE A 18 45.38 33.83 -5.48
CA PHE A 18 44.76 33.05 -6.53
C PHE A 18 43.79 31.99 -5.98
N PHE A 19 44.17 31.30 -4.92
CA PHE A 19 43.30 30.27 -4.29
C PHE A 19 42.40 30.82 -3.17
N GLY A 20 42.46 32.11 -2.84
CA GLY A 20 41.66 32.72 -1.77
C GLY A 20 41.98 32.17 -0.38
N VAL A 21 43.25 31.78 -0.12
CA VAL A 21 43.70 31.18 1.14
C VAL A 21 44.80 31.98 1.79
N GLY A 22 44.99 31.82 3.09
CA GLY A 22 46.09 32.51 3.78
C GLY A 22 47.48 32.00 3.36
N VAL A 23 48.44 32.92 3.23
CA VAL A 23 49.84 32.62 2.85
C VAL A 23 50.46 31.51 3.70
N TRP A 24 50.13 31.44 4.98
CA TRP A 24 50.60 30.39 5.88
C TRP A 24 50.16 28.97 5.43
N ASN A 25 48.98 28.82 4.84
CA ASN A 25 48.53 27.54 4.31
C ASN A 25 49.36 27.10 3.11
N ILE A 26 49.72 28.04 2.20
CA ILE A 26 50.57 27.76 1.05
C ILE A 26 51.97 27.35 1.51
N GLN A 27 52.56 28.08 2.46
CA GLN A 27 53.88 27.75 3.00
C GLN A 27 53.91 26.40 3.73
N ARG A 28 52.86 26.05 4.43
CA ARG A 28 52.74 24.76 5.12
C ARG A 28 52.63 23.59 4.10
N ILE A 29 51.82 23.74 3.09
CA ILE A 29 51.64 22.74 2.02
C ILE A 29 52.95 22.54 1.28
N TRP A 30 53.63 23.62 0.93
CA TRP A 30 54.92 23.59 0.25
C TRP A 30 56.01 22.91 1.09
N ARG A 31 56.16 23.25 2.35
CA ARG A 31 57.10 22.57 3.24
C ARG A 31 56.84 21.06 3.31
N LYS A 32 55.56 20.65 3.40
CA LYS A 32 55.20 19.23 3.44
C LYS A 32 55.60 18.53 2.14
N ALA A 33 55.34 19.13 0.97
CA ALA A 33 55.70 18.60 -0.32
C ALA A 33 57.20 18.47 -0.49
N MET A 34 57.97 19.50 -0.13
CA MET A 34 59.42 19.49 -0.24
C MET A 34 60.10 18.45 0.67
N LEU A 35 59.55 18.24 1.88
CA LEU A 35 60.04 17.20 2.78
C LEU A 35 59.85 15.79 2.18
N GLN A 36 58.70 15.54 1.57
CA GLN A 36 58.39 14.25 0.90
C GLN A 36 59.32 14.03 -0.31
N ILE A 37 59.56 15.06 -1.12
CA ILE A 37 60.48 14.99 -2.25
C ILE A 37 61.93 14.65 -1.78
N GLN A 38 62.38 15.32 -0.69
CA GLN A 38 63.70 15.05 -0.11
C GLN A 38 63.84 13.61 0.41
N GLN A 39 62.71 13.01 0.86
CA GLN A 39 62.66 11.64 1.34
C GLN A 39 62.42 10.61 0.22
N GLY A 40 62.37 11.04 -1.04
CA GLY A 40 62.09 10.17 -2.18
C GLY A 40 60.68 9.60 -2.20
N GLN A 41 59.74 10.23 -1.47
CA GLN A 41 58.35 9.82 -1.40
C GLN A 41 57.48 10.52 -2.45
N GLU A 42 56.40 9.89 -2.86
CA GLU A 42 55.38 10.53 -3.68
C GLU A 42 54.72 11.67 -2.92
N VAL A 43 54.49 12.80 -3.60
CA VAL A 43 53.95 14.01 -2.96
C VAL A 43 52.45 13.85 -2.66
N ASP A 44 52.10 13.64 -1.40
CA ASP A 44 50.73 13.67 -0.86
C ASP A 44 50.58 14.86 0.11
N VAL A 45 49.92 15.92 -0.39
CA VAL A 45 49.61 17.12 0.41
C VAL A 45 48.14 17.16 0.84
N ALA A 46 47.38 16.11 0.63
CA ALA A 46 45.99 16.02 1.04
C ALA A 46 45.81 16.31 2.55
N ASP A 47 44.68 16.92 2.91
CA ASP A 47 44.39 17.24 4.30
C ASP A 47 44.03 15.96 5.08
N GLN A 48 44.98 15.53 5.92
CA GLN A 48 44.83 14.34 6.78
C GLN A 48 43.90 14.57 7.98
N ARG A 49 43.41 15.81 8.18
CA ARG A 49 42.42 16.07 9.25
C ARG A 49 41.07 15.46 8.95
N LYS A 50 40.74 15.30 7.65
CA LYS A 50 39.48 14.65 7.21
C LYS A 50 39.54 13.18 7.62
N GLY A 51 38.69 12.79 8.57
CA GLY A 51 38.66 11.45 9.17
C GLY A 51 39.40 11.31 10.52
N ASN A 52 40.38 12.17 10.81
CA ASN A 52 41.14 12.15 12.09
C ASN A 52 40.65 13.18 13.11
N SER A 53 39.81 14.14 12.69
CA SER A 53 39.22 15.16 13.57
C SER A 53 37.84 14.73 14.06
N GLY A 54 37.55 15.04 15.33
CA GLY A 54 36.27 14.77 15.96
C GLY A 54 36.27 13.60 16.95
N ARG A 55 35.15 13.41 17.64
CA ARG A 55 34.98 12.31 18.60
C ARG A 55 35.01 10.97 17.88
N LYS A 56 35.89 10.05 18.30
CA LYS A 56 35.95 8.70 17.76
C LYS A 56 34.60 8.02 17.84
N THR A 57 34.20 7.36 16.75
CA THR A 57 32.94 6.58 16.68
C THR A 57 33.03 5.41 17.66
N LYS A 58 32.03 5.29 18.55
CA LYS A 58 31.94 4.13 19.43
C LYS A 58 31.61 2.90 18.60
N ASP A 59 32.44 1.88 18.69
CA ASP A 59 32.14 0.61 18.08
C ASP A 59 31.03 -0.11 18.87
N ILE A 60 30.06 -0.68 18.16
CA ILE A 60 28.91 -1.38 18.73
C ILE A 60 28.86 -2.73 18.07
N ASN A 61 28.89 -3.80 18.86
CA ASN A 61 28.62 -5.13 18.35
C ASN A 61 27.14 -5.26 17.96
N LEU A 62 26.87 -5.16 16.66
CA LEU A 62 25.50 -5.25 16.10
C LEU A 62 24.95 -6.67 16.12
N GLU A 63 25.77 -7.71 16.19
CA GLU A 63 25.32 -9.11 16.29
C GLU A 63 24.50 -9.37 17.56
N LYS A 64 24.77 -8.59 18.64
CA LYS A 64 23.95 -8.63 19.85
C LYS A 64 22.48 -8.32 19.59
N ILE A 65 22.12 -7.67 18.47
CA ILE A 65 20.74 -7.43 18.09
C ILE A 65 19.99 -8.76 17.95
N LEU A 66 20.62 -9.79 17.45
CA LEU A 66 20.01 -11.11 17.25
C LEU A 66 19.55 -11.76 18.57
N THR A 67 20.22 -11.49 19.66
CA THR A 67 19.87 -12.02 21.00
C THR A 67 18.81 -11.20 21.74
N ILE A 68 18.51 -9.98 21.28
CA ILE A 68 17.52 -9.11 21.90
C ILE A 68 16.12 -9.54 21.41
N PRO A 69 15.11 -9.73 22.28
CA PRO A 69 13.74 -10.04 21.86
C PRO A 69 13.12 -8.96 20.97
N LEU A 70 12.29 -9.34 19.99
CA LEU A 70 11.70 -8.40 19.01
C LEU A 70 10.91 -7.26 19.65
N ASN A 71 10.18 -7.52 20.73
CA ASN A 71 9.43 -6.49 21.47
C ASN A 71 10.34 -5.42 22.11
N ARG A 72 11.61 -5.73 22.35
CA ARG A 72 12.60 -4.77 22.87
C ARG A 72 13.36 -4.02 21.75
N ARG A 73 13.10 -4.36 20.48
CA ARG A 73 13.69 -3.73 19.29
C ARG A 73 12.71 -2.82 18.54
N SER A 74 11.56 -2.50 19.13
CA SER A 74 10.46 -1.78 18.46
C SER A 74 10.77 -0.31 18.16
N THR A 75 11.66 0.32 18.92
CA THR A 75 12.10 1.70 18.71
C THR A 75 13.62 1.80 18.78
N ILE A 76 14.19 2.82 18.09
CA ILE A 76 15.63 3.11 18.17
C ILE A 76 16.06 3.37 19.63
N ARG A 77 15.23 4.04 20.44
CA ARG A 77 15.53 4.30 21.87
C ARG A 77 15.61 3.01 22.67
N SER A 78 14.63 2.12 22.52
CA SER A 78 14.62 0.83 23.20
C SER A 78 15.81 -0.03 22.80
N LEU A 79 16.10 -0.12 21.49
CA LEU A 79 17.22 -0.89 20.98
C LEU A 79 18.58 -0.30 21.43
N ALA A 80 18.73 1.04 21.42
CA ALA A 80 19.94 1.72 21.89
C ALA A 80 20.20 1.46 23.39
N TRP A 81 19.13 1.43 24.18
CA TRP A 81 19.23 1.09 25.61
C TRP A 81 19.74 -0.34 25.82
N GLN A 82 19.18 -1.32 25.07
CA GLN A 82 19.63 -2.71 25.13
C GLN A 82 21.09 -2.88 24.72
N LEU A 83 21.54 -2.11 23.72
CA LEU A 83 22.94 -2.12 23.22
C LEU A 83 23.88 -1.23 24.05
N ARG A 84 23.38 -0.57 25.11
CA ARG A 84 24.15 0.36 25.97
C ARG A 84 24.85 1.44 25.15
N CYS A 85 24.16 2.00 24.16
CA CYS A 85 24.66 3.08 23.34
C CYS A 85 23.66 4.25 23.24
N SER A 86 24.09 5.39 22.71
CA SER A 86 23.18 6.51 22.50
C SER A 86 22.25 6.23 21.31
N PRO A 87 20.99 6.70 21.32
CA PRO A 87 20.08 6.60 20.18
C PRO A 87 20.69 7.22 18.90
N THR A 88 21.42 8.34 19.03
CA THR A 88 22.09 9.00 17.91
C THR A 88 23.16 8.12 17.27
N THR A 89 23.93 7.37 18.07
CA THR A 89 24.94 6.44 17.55
C THR A 89 24.27 5.31 16.77
N LEU A 90 23.17 4.76 17.28
CA LEU A 90 22.42 3.72 16.59
C LEU A 90 21.75 4.25 15.32
N HIS A 91 21.20 5.48 15.35
CA HIS A 91 20.63 6.13 14.17
C HIS A 91 21.67 6.32 13.06
N ARG A 92 22.93 6.67 13.40
CA ARG A 92 24.01 6.73 12.39
C ARG A 92 24.27 5.36 11.75
N LYS A 93 24.21 4.25 12.51
CA LYS A 93 24.32 2.89 11.95
C LYS A 93 23.15 2.56 11.06
N PHE A 94 21.94 3.04 11.38
CA PHE A 94 20.77 2.94 10.51
C PHE A 94 20.97 3.72 9.19
N MET A 95 21.48 4.95 9.24
CA MET A 95 21.76 5.76 8.04
C MET A 95 22.85 5.14 7.15
N LEU A 96 23.76 4.35 7.73
CA LEU A 96 24.76 3.55 7.01
C LEU A 96 24.24 2.22 6.48
N ASN A 97 22.92 1.96 6.55
CA ASN A 97 22.25 0.72 6.13
C ASN A 97 22.78 -0.56 6.84
N LEU A 98 23.46 -0.43 7.98
CA LEU A 98 23.88 -1.57 8.79
C LEU A 98 22.75 -2.14 9.64
N ILE A 99 21.67 -1.39 9.81
CA ILE A 99 20.42 -1.77 10.47
C ILE A 99 19.30 -1.30 9.57
N ARG A 100 18.27 -2.13 9.36
CA ARG A 100 17.09 -1.75 8.58
C ARG A 100 15.85 -1.67 9.46
N ARG A 101 14.95 -0.73 9.17
CA ARG A 101 13.61 -0.71 9.73
C ARG A 101 12.74 -1.72 8.98
N HIS A 102 12.01 -2.53 9.73
CA HIS A 102 10.98 -3.40 9.20
C HIS A 102 9.67 -3.11 9.92
N THR A 103 8.60 -2.93 9.18
CA THR A 103 7.24 -2.82 9.69
C THR A 103 6.46 -4.00 9.15
N ASN A 104 5.93 -4.83 10.02
CA ASN A 104 5.03 -5.92 9.65
C ASN A 104 3.58 -5.47 9.85
N CYS A 105 2.71 -5.91 8.95
CA CYS A 105 1.26 -5.82 9.15
C CYS A 105 0.78 -7.12 9.81
N VAL A 106 -0.26 -7.01 10.63
CA VAL A 106 -0.98 -8.19 11.11
C VAL A 106 -1.62 -8.87 9.90
N LYS A 107 -1.35 -10.16 9.75
CA LYS A 107 -1.95 -10.99 8.70
C LYS A 107 -2.85 -12.03 9.35
N PRO A 108 -3.96 -12.44 8.69
CA PRO A 108 -4.80 -13.50 9.19
C PRO A 108 -4.02 -14.79 9.43
N ALA A 109 -4.31 -15.49 10.52
CA ALA A 109 -3.79 -16.84 10.72
C ALA A 109 -4.51 -17.82 9.78
N LEU A 110 -3.75 -18.55 8.98
CA LEU A 110 -4.26 -19.50 7.99
C LEU A 110 -4.16 -20.93 8.52
N LYS A 111 -5.28 -21.66 8.45
CA LYS A 111 -5.30 -23.12 8.61
C LYS A 111 -4.88 -23.79 7.31
N GLU A 112 -4.50 -25.08 7.33
CA GLU A 112 -4.12 -25.80 6.11
C GLU A 112 -5.24 -25.81 5.06
N LYS A 113 -6.49 -25.98 5.48
CA LYS A 113 -7.65 -25.83 4.58
C LYS A 113 -7.67 -24.46 3.88
N ASN A 114 -7.42 -23.37 4.62
CA ASN A 114 -7.40 -22.03 4.00
C ASN A 114 -6.29 -21.93 2.95
N LYS A 115 -5.11 -22.47 3.21
CA LYS A 115 -3.99 -22.48 2.26
C LYS A 115 -4.35 -23.24 0.99
N MET A 116 -4.96 -24.42 1.15
CA MET A 116 -5.42 -25.24 0.03
C MET A 116 -6.49 -24.50 -0.79
N ASP A 117 -7.52 -23.92 -0.15
CA ASP A 117 -8.57 -23.16 -0.84
C ASP A 117 -7.98 -21.96 -1.61
N ARG A 118 -7.00 -21.26 -1.03
CA ARG A 118 -6.27 -20.16 -1.68
C ARG A 118 -5.48 -20.64 -2.91
N MET A 119 -4.81 -21.81 -2.81
CA MET A 119 -4.12 -22.43 -3.94
C MET A 119 -5.08 -22.76 -5.07
N LYS A 120 -6.20 -23.44 -4.76
CA LYS A 120 -7.25 -23.78 -5.73
C LYS A 120 -7.77 -22.51 -6.42
N PHE A 121 -8.06 -21.47 -5.65
CA PHE A 121 -8.53 -20.20 -6.18
C PHE A 121 -7.50 -19.55 -7.12
N CYS A 122 -6.23 -19.46 -6.72
CA CYS A 122 -5.19 -18.87 -7.57
C CYS A 122 -5.00 -19.65 -8.88
N LEU A 123 -4.99 -20.99 -8.82
CA LEU A 123 -4.89 -21.85 -9.99
C LEU A 123 -6.10 -21.69 -10.92
N SER A 124 -7.32 -21.58 -10.39
CA SER A 124 -8.53 -21.37 -11.19
C SER A 124 -8.57 -20.01 -11.90
N MET A 125 -7.78 -19.05 -11.44
CA MET A 125 -7.64 -17.73 -12.07
C MET A 125 -6.63 -17.69 -13.22
N LEU A 126 -5.92 -18.78 -13.49
CA LEU A 126 -5.11 -18.90 -14.69
C LEU A 126 -5.99 -19.18 -15.92
N ASP A 127 -5.59 -18.63 -17.05
CA ASP A 127 -6.25 -18.84 -18.34
C ASP A 127 -5.85 -20.23 -18.89
N GLU A 128 -6.78 -21.14 -18.90
CA GLU A 128 -6.58 -22.55 -19.29
C GLU A 128 -5.91 -22.70 -20.65
N ALA A 129 -6.24 -21.83 -21.61
CA ALA A 129 -5.64 -21.83 -22.93
C ALA A 129 -4.13 -21.55 -22.90
N THR A 130 -3.61 -20.97 -21.81
CA THR A 130 -2.19 -20.61 -21.68
C THR A 130 -1.41 -21.55 -20.75
N THR A 131 -2.06 -22.43 -20.00
CA THR A 131 -1.40 -23.29 -18.99
C THR A 131 -0.38 -24.26 -19.58
N ALA A 132 -0.61 -24.73 -20.82
CA ALA A 132 0.33 -25.56 -21.56
C ALA A 132 1.55 -24.80 -22.10
N THR A 133 1.52 -23.48 -22.13
CA THR A 133 2.62 -22.66 -22.66
C THR A 133 3.76 -22.52 -21.65
N ALA A 134 4.91 -21.99 -22.12
CA ALA A 134 6.04 -21.67 -21.24
C ALA A 134 5.73 -20.55 -20.22
N ARG A 135 4.68 -19.77 -20.46
CA ARG A 135 4.28 -18.61 -19.63
C ARG A 135 2.77 -18.57 -19.44
N PRO A 136 2.19 -19.36 -18.55
CA PRO A 136 0.78 -19.25 -18.19
C PRO A 136 0.40 -17.82 -17.81
N LYS A 137 -0.76 -17.36 -18.26
CA LYS A 137 -1.25 -16.00 -17.97
C LYS A 137 -2.48 -16.08 -17.07
N PHE A 138 -2.66 -15.10 -16.22
CA PHE A 138 -3.93 -14.95 -15.51
C PHE A 138 -5.06 -14.53 -16.46
N LYS A 139 -6.30 -14.89 -16.13
CA LYS A 139 -7.50 -14.36 -16.76
C LYS A 139 -7.51 -12.85 -16.69
N THR A 140 -8.19 -12.19 -17.62
CA THR A 140 -8.27 -10.70 -17.61
C THR A 140 -9.00 -10.16 -16.39
N MET A 141 -9.90 -10.93 -15.81
CA MET A 141 -10.78 -10.56 -14.67
C MET A 141 -11.72 -9.39 -14.99
N HIS A 142 -12.02 -9.15 -16.26
CA HIS A 142 -12.94 -8.08 -16.66
C HIS A 142 -14.37 -8.37 -16.19
N ASN A 143 -14.74 -9.63 -16.09
CA ASN A 143 -16.06 -10.10 -15.66
C ASN A 143 -16.16 -10.38 -14.15
N VAL A 144 -15.24 -9.85 -13.34
CA VAL A 144 -15.26 -9.99 -11.88
C VAL A 144 -15.51 -8.65 -11.23
N VAL A 145 -16.60 -8.56 -10.48
CA VAL A 145 -16.94 -7.43 -9.61
C VAL A 145 -16.51 -7.77 -8.19
N HIS A 146 -15.59 -7.00 -7.62
CA HIS A 146 -15.21 -7.14 -6.22
C HIS A 146 -16.11 -6.26 -5.36
N ILE A 147 -16.70 -6.82 -4.32
CA ILE A 147 -17.47 -6.09 -3.31
C ILE A 147 -16.84 -6.29 -1.92
N ASP A 148 -16.93 -5.25 -1.08
CA ASP A 148 -16.49 -5.30 0.31
C ASP A 148 -16.97 -4.07 1.07
N GLU A 149 -16.89 -4.12 2.43
CA GLU A 149 -17.30 -3.04 3.32
C GLU A 149 -16.12 -2.41 4.01
N LYS A 150 -16.16 -1.07 4.13
CA LYS A 150 -15.16 -0.32 4.89
C LYS A 150 -15.79 0.75 5.76
N TRP A 151 -15.27 0.88 6.99
CA TRP A 151 -15.52 2.02 7.85
C TRP A 151 -14.67 3.23 7.45
N PHE A 152 -15.33 4.35 7.14
CA PHE A 152 -14.70 5.65 7.03
C PHE A 152 -15.01 6.46 8.28
N SER A 153 -14.01 7.17 8.80
CA SER A 153 -14.12 7.95 10.02
C SER A 153 -13.92 9.44 9.71
N MET A 154 -14.61 10.30 10.42
CA MET A 154 -14.49 11.76 10.26
C MET A 154 -13.08 12.30 10.54
N THR A 155 -12.33 11.64 11.41
CA THR A 155 -10.94 12.02 11.71
C THR A 155 -10.16 10.86 12.30
N LYS A 156 -8.83 10.91 12.19
CA LYS A 156 -7.93 9.99 12.89
C LYS A 156 -7.77 10.39 14.36
N LYS A 157 -7.58 9.42 15.26
CA LYS A 157 -7.25 9.69 16.68
C LYS A 157 -6.00 10.56 16.80
N ASN A 158 -4.94 10.18 16.09
CA ASN A 158 -3.68 10.92 16.06
C ASN A 158 -3.47 11.51 14.66
N ARG A 159 -3.20 12.81 14.59
CA ARG A 159 -2.91 13.52 13.35
C ARG A 159 -1.62 14.34 13.56
N THR A 160 -0.71 14.27 12.62
CA THR A 160 0.53 15.06 12.65
C THR A 160 0.35 16.29 11.77
N TYR A 161 0.76 17.44 12.27
CA TYR A 161 0.81 18.70 11.54
C TYR A 161 2.25 19.19 11.47
N TYR A 162 2.58 19.90 10.42
CA TYR A 162 3.80 20.68 10.29
C TYR A 162 3.42 22.13 10.45
N LEU A 163 3.90 22.79 11.49
CA LEU A 163 3.54 24.15 11.87
C LEU A 163 4.76 25.07 11.71
N LEU A 164 4.50 26.33 11.44
CA LEU A 164 5.53 27.36 11.49
C LEU A 164 5.89 27.66 12.95
N ASP A 165 7.12 28.18 13.16
CA ASP A 165 7.53 28.63 14.49
C ASP A 165 6.64 29.79 14.95
N GLY A 166 6.04 29.65 16.15
CA GLY A 166 5.07 30.61 16.70
C GLY A 166 3.62 30.44 16.23
N GLU A 167 3.32 29.43 15.37
CA GLU A 167 1.94 29.08 15.02
C GLU A 167 1.25 28.36 16.18
N GLU A 168 -0.02 28.68 16.46
CA GLU A 168 -0.79 28.02 17.52
C GLU A 168 -0.97 26.53 17.24
N GLU A 169 -0.70 25.70 18.24
CA GLU A 169 -0.91 24.26 18.16
C GLU A 169 -2.40 23.93 18.04
N PRO A 170 -2.84 23.26 16.93
CA PRO A 170 -4.26 22.95 16.72
C PRO A 170 -4.72 21.93 17.76
N THR A 171 -5.68 22.31 18.58
CA THR A 171 -6.36 21.42 19.52
C THR A 171 -7.58 20.78 18.88
N ARG A 172 -7.84 19.52 19.17
CA ARG A 172 -9.01 18.77 18.69
C ARG A 172 -9.73 18.14 19.88
N PRO A 173 -10.60 18.90 20.59
CA PRO A 173 -11.29 18.42 21.78
C PRO A 173 -12.44 17.47 21.42
N ILE A 174 -12.11 16.27 20.92
CA ILE A 174 -13.08 15.20 20.60
C ILE A 174 -12.77 13.99 21.46
N HIS A 175 -13.75 13.48 22.17
CA HIS A 175 -13.63 12.18 22.82
C HIS A 175 -13.45 11.09 21.77
N GLY A 176 -12.40 10.26 21.85
CA GLY A 176 -12.07 9.25 20.85
C GLY A 176 -13.20 8.25 20.55
N ASN A 177 -14.12 8.04 21.50
CA ASN A 177 -15.32 7.22 21.32
C ASN A 177 -16.47 7.94 20.60
N CYS A 178 -16.37 9.26 20.42
CA CYS A 178 -17.38 10.11 19.76
C CYS A 178 -16.98 10.44 18.29
N ILE A 179 -15.91 9.86 17.75
CA ILE A 179 -15.56 10.04 16.36
C ILE A 179 -16.63 9.37 15.50
N GLY A 180 -17.39 10.20 14.75
CA GLY A 180 -18.38 9.71 13.81
C GLY A 180 -17.72 8.87 12.73
N LYS A 181 -18.35 7.75 12.38
CA LYS A 181 -17.93 6.85 11.31
C LYS A 181 -19.12 6.27 10.58
N VAL A 182 -18.95 6.02 9.29
CA VAL A 182 -19.95 5.40 8.41
C VAL A 182 -19.31 4.21 7.72
N MET A 183 -20.05 3.10 7.64
CA MET A 183 -19.65 1.95 6.82
C MET A 183 -20.22 2.10 5.43
N PHE A 184 -19.44 1.77 4.42
CA PHE A 184 -19.86 1.81 3.01
C PHE A 184 -19.67 0.43 2.40
N LEU A 185 -20.63 0.01 1.59
CA LEU A 185 -20.44 -1.07 0.62
C LEU A 185 -19.86 -0.48 -0.65
N THR A 186 -18.84 -1.10 -1.20
CA THR A 186 -18.19 -0.66 -2.44
C THR A 186 -18.19 -1.79 -3.46
N ALA A 187 -18.44 -1.47 -4.72
CA ALA A 187 -18.36 -2.39 -5.84
C ALA A 187 -17.48 -1.82 -6.94
N VAL A 188 -16.45 -2.58 -7.34
CA VAL A 188 -15.56 -2.23 -8.44
C VAL A 188 -15.27 -3.42 -9.34
N ALA A 189 -15.03 -3.15 -10.62
CA ALA A 189 -14.56 -4.12 -11.59
C ALA A 189 -13.30 -3.62 -12.27
N ARG A 190 -12.67 -4.44 -13.09
CA ARG A 190 -11.48 -4.02 -13.82
C ARG A 190 -11.83 -3.05 -14.94
N PRO A 191 -11.18 -1.88 -15.03
CA PRO A 191 -11.39 -0.90 -16.08
C PRO A 191 -11.06 -1.45 -17.48
N ARG A 192 -11.63 -0.83 -18.53
CA ARG A 192 -11.43 -1.19 -19.93
C ARG A 192 -11.16 0.03 -20.78
N TRP A 193 -10.38 -0.18 -21.83
CA TRP A 193 -10.00 0.82 -22.82
C TRP A 193 -10.25 0.27 -24.22
N ASP A 194 -10.51 1.15 -25.15
CA ASP A 194 -10.51 0.84 -26.57
C ASP A 194 -9.08 0.73 -27.14
N SER A 195 -8.96 0.49 -28.44
CA SER A 195 -7.69 0.42 -29.16
C SER A 195 -6.95 1.76 -29.23
N GLU A 196 -7.64 2.87 -29.01
CA GLU A 196 -7.09 4.22 -29.03
C GLU A 196 -6.64 4.68 -27.65
N GLY A 197 -6.95 3.90 -26.60
CA GLY A 197 -6.59 4.20 -25.22
C GLY A 197 -7.64 5.03 -24.46
N ASN A 198 -8.86 5.22 -25.02
CA ASN A 198 -9.95 5.88 -24.33
C ASN A 198 -10.61 4.91 -23.36
N VAL A 199 -11.02 5.41 -22.20
CA VAL A 199 -11.72 4.61 -21.19
C VAL A 199 -13.13 4.30 -21.66
N THR A 200 -13.43 3.03 -21.95
CA THR A 200 -14.78 2.55 -22.31
C THR A 200 -15.59 2.10 -21.11
N PHE A 201 -14.90 1.72 -20.03
CA PHE A 201 -15.51 1.35 -18.76
C PHE A 201 -14.56 1.70 -17.61
N SER A 202 -15.01 2.55 -16.69
CA SER A 202 -14.17 3.03 -15.58
C SER A 202 -13.86 1.97 -14.52
N GLY A 203 -14.64 0.91 -14.45
CA GLY A 203 -14.59 -0.11 -13.39
C GLY A 203 -15.25 0.32 -12.09
N LYS A 204 -15.67 1.57 -11.96
CA LYS A 204 -16.40 2.09 -10.79
C LYS A 204 -17.88 1.73 -10.95
N ILE A 205 -18.38 0.80 -10.14
CA ILE A 205 -19.78 0.39 -10.18
C ILE A 205 -20.59 1.21 -9.18
N GLY A 206 -20.09 1.34 -7.94
CA GLY A 206 -20.72 2.18 -6.96
C GLY A 206 -20.12 2.07 -5.55
N ILE A 207 -20.50 3.03 -4.71
CA ILE A 207 -20.22 3.04 -3.28
C ILE A 207 -21.43 3.57 -2.53
N TRP A 208 -21.91 2.86 -1.52
CA TRP A 208 -23.15 3.17 -0.82
C TRP A 208 -22.95 3.16 0.69
N PRO A 209 -23.35 4.24 1.40
CA PRO A 209 -23.24 4.30 2.85
C PRO A 209 -24.35 3.46 3.50
N PHE A 210 -24.01 2.69 4.51
CA PHE A 210 -25.00 2.00 5.36
C PHE A 210 -25.58 2.96 6.39
N VAL A 211 -26.50 3.82 5.95
CA VAL A 211 -27.15 4.83 6.78
C VAL A 211 -28.65 4.85 6.54
N LYS A 212 -29.36 5.41 7.50
CA LYS A 212 -30.78 5.76 7.40
C LYS A 212 -31.04 7.15 7.95
N GLU A 213 -31.98 7.84 7.41
CA GLU A 213 -32.51 9.10 7.93
C GLU A 213 -33.60 8.80 8.96
N VAL A 214 -33.46 9.37 10.14
CA VAL A 214 -34.43 9.21 11.24
C VAL A 214 -34.69 10.54 11.91
N PRO A 215 -35.94 10.86 12.30
CA PRO A 215 -36.24 12.05 13.08
C PRO A 215 -35.67 11.91 14.51
N ALA A 216 -35.06 12.96 15.01
CA ALA A 216 -34.53 13.05 16.36
C ALA A 216 -35.67 12.88 17.39
N GLN A 217 -35.54 11.88 18.25
CA GLN A 217 -36.57 11.57 19.25
C GLN A 217 -36.59 12.55 20.42
N ARG A 218 -35.44 13.19 20.72
CA ARG A 218 -35.29 14.16 21.81
C ARG A 218 -34.69 15.46 21.32
N ARG A 219 -35.00 16.57 22.01
CA ARG A 219 -34.32 17.86 21.84
C ARG A 219 -32.92 17.76 22.45
N SER A 220 -31.95 18.41 21.85
CA SER A 220 -30.63 18.71 22.44
C SER A 220 -30.30 20.19 22.25
N ASP A 221 -29.24 20.68 22.88
CA ASP A 221 -28.82 22.10 22.77
C ASP A 221 -28.53 22.52 21.32
N ASN A 222 -28.11 21.56 20.50
CA ASN A 222 -27.70 21.79 19.12
C ASN A 222 -28.80 21.50 18.09
N ARG A 223 -30.01 21.01 18.49
CA ARG A 223 -31.07 20.63 17.55
C ARG A 223 -32.45 20.45 18.22
N PRO A 224 -33.55 20.82 17.53
CA PRO A 224 -34.92 20.54 17.93
C PRO A 224 -35.26 19.03 17.86
N LYS A 225 -36.30 18.61 18.58
CA LYS A 225 -36.94 17.28 18.36
C LYS A 225 -37.56 17.29 16.95
N GLY A 226 -37.44 16.13 16.26
CA GLY A 226 -37.95 15.96 14.89
C GLY A 226 -36.96 16.30 13.79
N THR A 227 -35.82 16.93 14.08
CA THR A 227 -34.76 17.18 13.09
C THR A 227 -34.30 15.84 12.48
N ILE A 228 -34.22 15.76 11.15
CA ILE A 228 -33.75 14.56 10.44
C ILE A 228 -32.25 14.37 10.68
N GLU A 229 -31.88 13.19 11.11
CA GLU A 229 -30.50 12.80 11.39
C GLU A 229 -30.10 11.58 10.56
N THR A 230 -28.90 11.63 10.02
CA THR A 230 -28.26 10.46 9.40
C THR A 230 -27.65 9.57 10.48
N LYS A 231 -28.09 8.32 10.55
CA LYS A 231 -27.57 7.32 11.50
C LYS A 231 -27.07 6.09 10.77
N SER A 232 -25.91 5.59 11.15
CA SER A 232 -25.41 4.29 10.68
C SER A 232 -26.37 3.17 11.07
N ILE A 233 -26.60 2.26 10.13
CA ILE A 233 -27.39 1.04 10.38
C ILE A 233 -26.43 -0.11 10.70
N LYS A 234 -26.94 -1.09 11.46
CA LYS A 234 -26.25 -2.35 11.69
C LYS A 234 -26.37 -3.21 10.43
N VAL A 235 -25.25 -3.63 9.88
CA VAL A 235 -25.24 -4.53 8.71
C VAL A 235 -25.41 -5.97 9.19
N ASP A 236 -26.49 -6.59 8.74
CA ASP A 236 -26.77 -8.02 8.88
C ASP A 236 -27.06 -8.60 7.50
N ARG A 237 -27.37 -9.91 7.43
CA ARG A 237 -27.61 -10.60 6.16
C ARG A 237 -28.80 -10.04 5.37
N LYS A 238 -29.82 -9.56 6.06
CA LYS A 238 -30.99 -8.95 5.44
C LYS A 238 -30.62 -7.64 4.75
N VAL A 239 -29.94 -6.75 5.50
CA VAL A 239 -29.46 -5.46 4.97
C VAL A 239 -28.48 -5.67 3.80
N MET A 240 -27.57 -6.64 3.92
CA MET A 240 -26.65 -6.96 2.83
C MET A 240 -27.38 -7.42 1.58
N ARG A 241 -28.38 -8.31 1.71
CA ARG A 241 -29.23 -8.75 0.61
C ARG A 241 -29.95 -7.57 -0.04
N GLU A 242 -30.57 -6.71 0.76
CA GLU A 242 -31.25 -5.51 0.26
C GLU A 242 -30.30 -4.63 -0.54
N PHE A 243 -29.08 -4.37 -0.04
CA PHE A 243 -28.08 -3.57 -0.76
C PHE A 243 -27.61 -4.22 -2.07
N LEU A 244 -27.41 -5.53 -2.06
CA LEU A 244 -27.06 -6.26 -3.30
C LEU A 244 -28.17 -6.15 -4.34
N ILE A 245 -29.41 -6.37 -3.95
CA ILE A 245 -30.57 -6.37 -4.86
C ILE A 245 -30.95 -4.96 -5.31
N GLU A 246 -30.98 -3.98 -4.39
CA GLU A 246 -31.53 -2.65 -4.69
C GLU A 246 -30.45 -1.64 -5.15
N LYS A 247 -29.16 -1.92 -4.90
CA LYS A 247 -28.07 -0.99 -5.23
C LYS A 247 -27.07 -1.62 -6.21
N VAL A 248 -26.48 -2.78 -5.86
CA VAL A 248 -25.40 -3.37 -6.65
C VAL A 248 -25.89 -3.89 -7.99
N LEU A 249 -26.97 -4.69 -8.02
CA LEU A 249 -27.51 -5.24 -9.28
C LEU A 249 -27.94 -4.15 -10.26
N PRO A 250 -28.74 -3.13 -9.87
CA PRO A 250 -29.10 -2.04 -10.78
C PRO A 250 -27.90 -1.23 -11.26
N ALA A 251 -26.91 -1.01 -10.40
CA ALA A 251 -25.69 -0.28 -10.77
C ALA A 251 -24.88 -1.07 -11.81
N ILE A 252 -24.72 -2.39 -11.62
CA ILE A 252 -24.08 -3.25 -12.63
C ILE A 252 -24.84 -3.15 -13.95
N GLN A 253 -26.16 -3.31 -13.94
CA GLN A 253 -27.00 -3.26 -15.13
C GLN A 253 -26.86 -1.91 -15.88
N ALA A 254 -26.74 -0.81 -15.15
CA ALA A 254 -26.63 0.53 -15.72
C ALA A 254 -25.29 0.83 -16.38
N VAL A 255 -24.18 0.24 -15.87
CA VAL A 255 -22.81 0.62 -16.32
C VAL A 255 -22.06 -0.50 -17.04
N TRP A 256 -22.60 -1.73 -17.03
CA TRP A 256 -21.88 -2.86 -17.64
C TRP A 256 -21.79 -2.70 -19.16
N PRO A 257 -20.59 -2.90 -19.76
CA PRO A 257 -20.41 -2.70 -21.18
C PRO A 257 -21.22 -3.70 -22.03
N GLU A 258 -21.92 -3.20 -23.04
CA GLU A 258 -22.67 -4.02 -24.00
C GLU A 258 -21.78 -5.00 -24.77
N SER A 259 -20.50 -4.64 -24.97
CA SER A 259 -19.50 -5.52 -25.60
C SER A 259 -19.30 -6.86 -24.89
N ASP A 260 -19.69 -6.93 -23.62
CA ASP A 260 -19.58 -8.14 -22.79
C ASP A 260 -20.95 -8.80 -22.52
N ALA A 261 -21.97 -8.42 -23.30
CA ALA A 261 -23.28 -9.04 -23.22
C ALA A 261 -23.18 -10.56 -23.44
N GLY A 262 -23.84 -11.32 -22.59
CA GLY A 262 -23.82 -12.78 -22.62
C GLY A 262 -22.66 -13.45 -21.89
N GLN A 263 -21.69 -12.69 -21.37
CA GLN A 263 -20.67 -13.24 -20.47
C GLN A 263 -21.20 -13.31 -19.05
N THR A 264 -20.84 -14.39 -18.33
CA THR A 264 -21.13 -14.49 -16.89
C THR A 264 -20.36 -13.43 -16.10
N ILE A 265 -21.06 -12.66 -15.27
CA ILE A 265 -20.51 -11.69 -14.34
C ILE A 265 -20.42 -12.34 -12.97
N TYR A 266 -19.23 -12.33 -12.38
CA TYR A 266 -19.01 -12.86 -11.04
C TYR A 266 -18.93 -11.71 -10.03
N ILE A 267 -19.83 -11.70 -9.03
CA ILE A 267 -19.70 -10.81 -7.87
C ILE A 267 -18.92 -11.56 -6.79
N GLN A 268 -17.70 -11.13 -6.53
CA GLN A 268 -16.82 -11.73 -5.53
C GLN A 268 -16.96 -10.99 -4.18
N GLN A 269 -17.31 -11.74 -3.14
CA GLN A 269 -17.38 -11.28 -1.75
C GLN A 269 -16.52 -12.16 -0.83
N ASP A 270 -16.25 -11.71 0.40
CA ASP A 270 -15.62 -12.53 1.44
C ASP A 270 -16.66 -13.45 2.12
N ASN A 271 -16.20 -14.27 3.06
CA ASN A 271 -17.05 -15.21 3.81
C ASN A 271 -17.53 -14.62 5.14
N ALA A 272 -17.77 -13.30 5.25
CA ALA A 272 -18.27 -12.69 6.47
C ALA A 272 -19.70 -13.15 6.79
N LYS A 273 -20.03 -13.23 8.09
CA LYS A 273 -21.37 -13.68 8.54
C LYS A 273 -22.56 -12.91 7.96
N PRO A 274 -22.47 -11.58 7.72
CA PRO A 274 -23.55 -10.82 7.10
C PRO A 274 -23.78 -11.15 5.62
N HIS A 275 -22.82 -11.76 4.94
CA HIS A 275 -22.92 -12.02 3.51
C HIS A 275 -23.94 -13.14 3.21
N ILE A 276 -24.61 -13.02 2.06
CA ILE A 276 -25.54 -14.04 1.57
C ILE A 276 -24.76 -15.18 0.90
N LEU A 277 -25.39 -16.34 0.82
CA LEU A 277 -24.82 -17.48 0.12
C LEU A 277 -25.10 -17.39 -1.39
N PRO A 278 -24.29 -18.07 -2.24
CA PRO A 278 -24.47 -18.05 -3.69
C PRO A 278 -25.84 -18.59 -4.16
N ASP A 279 -26.51 -19.41 -3.35
CA ASP A 279 -27.81 -20.04 -3.60
C ASP A 279 -28.98 -19.26 -2.96
N ASP A 280 -28.77 -18.02 -2.51
CA ASP A 280 -29.83 -17.18 -1.94
C ASP A 280 -30.93 -16.93 -2.95
N GLN A 281 -32.15 -17.43 -2.65
CA GLN A 281 -33.29 -17.47 -3.60
C GLN A 281 -33.80 -16.07 -3.95
N GLU A 282 -33.81 -15.13 -3.00
CA GLU A 282 -34.25 -13.76 -3.25
C GLU A 282 -33.29 -13.04 -4.19
N PHE A 283 -31.98 -13.24 -3.98
CA PHE A 283 -30.93 -12.69 -4.84
C PHE A 283 -31.02 -13.29 -6.25
N LEU A 284 -31.14 -14.62 -6.39
CA LEU A 284 -31.27 -15.30 -7.68
C LEU A 284 -32.50 -14.83 -8.44
N ALA A 285 -33.65 -14.66 -7.75
CA ALA A 285 -34.88 -14.13 -8.37
C ALA A 285 -34.70 -12.67 -8.82
N ALA A 286 -33.91 -11.86 -8.12
CA ALA A 286 -33.60 -10.51 -8.55
C ALA A 286 -32.63 -10.49 -9.75
N VAL A 287 -31.63 -11.34 -9.77
CA VAL A 287 -30.69 -11.50 -10.92
C VAL A 287 -31.46 -11.88 -12.18
N ALA A 288 -32.43 -12.83 -12.12
CA ALA A 288 -33.24 -13.24 -13.27
C ALA A 288 -34.00 -12.07 -13.92
N LYS A 289 -34.32 -11.01 -13.14
CA LYS A 289 -35.01 -9.83 -13.68
C LYS A 289 -34.08 -8.86 -14.40
N THR A 290 -32.75 -8.94 -14.19
CA THR A 290 -31.80 -8.06 -14.84
C THR A 290 -31.53 -8.41 -16.30
N GLY A 291 -31.81 -9.65 -16.71
CA GLY A 291 -31.42 -10.17 -18.02
C GLY A 291 -29.95 -10.50 -18.19
N LEU A 292 -29.13 -10.37 -17.11
CA LEU A 292 -27.71 -10.68 -17.09
C LEU A 292 -27.46 -12.01 -16.38
N ASP A 293 -26.42 -12.76 -16.81
CA ASP A 293 -25.93 -13.93 -16.04
C ASP A 293 -24.99 -13.46 -14.95
N ILE A 294 -25.51 -13.18 -13.75
CA ILE A 294 -24.74 -12.75 -12.58
C ILE A 294 -24.68 -13.90 -11.57
N ARG A 295 -23.47 -14.22 -11.12
CA ARG A 295 -23.21 -15.26 -10.12
C ARG A 295 -22.43 -14.70 -8.95
N LEU A 296 -22.90 -15.00 -7.74
CA LEU A 296 -22.19 -14.68 -6.52
C LEU A 296 -21.14 -15.73 -6.25
N VAL A 297 -19.91 -15.30 -5.97
CA VAL A 297 -18.78 -16.18 -5.64
C VAL A 297 -18.10 -15.73 -4.36
N GLN A 298 -17.61 -16.68 -3.59
CA GLN A 298 -16.91 -16.40 -2.34
C GLN A 298 -15.41 -16.55 -2.54
N GLN A 299 -14.66 -15.56 -2.09
CA GLN A 299 -13.20 -15.69 -2.02
C GLN A 299 -12.79 -16.66 -0.91
N PRO A 300 -11.58 -17.23 -0.95
CA PRO A 300 -11.08 -18.05 0.13
C PRO A 300 -11.08 -17.31 1.47
N ALA A 301 -11.46 -18.00 2.53
CA ALA A 301 -11.54 -17.39 3.86
C ALA A 301 -10.18 -16.83 4.33
N ASN A 302 -10.21 -15.76 5.10
CA ASN A 302 -9.02 -15.07 5.63
C ASN A 302 -8.05 -14.58 4.54
N SER A 303 -8.57 -14.10 3.40
CA SER A 303 -7.77 -13.74 2.22
C SER A 303 -8.02 -12.32 1.71
N PRO A 304 -7.77 -11.27 2.52
CA PRO A 304 -7.92 -9.87 2.07
C PRO A 304 -6.97 -9.53 0.92
N ASP A 305 -5.89 -10.26 0.76
CA ASP A 305 -4.94 -10.15 -0.35
C ASP A 305 -5.48 -10.72 -1.69
N LEU A 306 -6.68 -11.28 -1.70
CA LEU A 306 -7.43 -11.73 -2.88
C LEU A 306 -8.64 -10.84 -3.20
N ASN A 307 -8.80 -9.69 -2.52
CA ASN A 307 -9.78 -8.66 -2.83
C ASN A 307 -9.09 -7.35 -3.20
N VAL A 308 -9.38 -6.79 -4.38
CA VAL A 308 -8.78 -5.52 -4.85
C VAL A 308 -9.11 -4.34 -3.94
N LEU A 309 -10.27 -4.37 -3.28
CA LEU A 309 -10.71 -3.32 -2.35
C LEU A 309 -9.79 -3.25 -1.14
N ASP A 310 -9.53 -4.38 -0.48
CA ASP A 310 -8.61 -4.49 0.65
C ASP A 310 -7.13 -4.31 0.24
N LEU A 311 -6.78 -4.84 -0.94
CA LEU A 311 -5.39 -4.87 -1.40
C LEU A 311 -4.81 -3.47 -1.64
N GLY A 312 -5.66 -2.50 -2.03
CA GLY A 312 -5.15 -1.15 -2.29
C GLY A 312 -6.21 -0.05 -2.43
N PHE A 313 -7.39 -0.37 -2.95
CA PHE A 313 -8.42 0.63 -3.25
C PHE A 313 -8.85 1.39 -2.00
N PHE A 314 -9.24 0.70 -0.95
CA PHE A 314 -9.67 1.31 0.29
C PHE A 314 -8.61 2.16 0.98
N ASN A 315 -7.36 1.74 0.95
CA ASN A 315 -6.26 2.51 1.54
C ASN A 315 -6.02 3.81 0.76
N SER A 316 -6.12 3.75 -0.55
CA SER A 316 -6.00 4.92 -1.42
C SER A 316 -7.16 5.89 -1.19
N LEU A 317 -8.40 5.41 -1.22
CA LEU A 317 -9.60 6.22 -0.99
C LEU A 317 -9.59 6.86 0.42
N GLN A 318 -9.21 6.09 1.45
CA GLN A 318 -9.08 6.61 2.82
C GLN A 318 -8.04 7.74 2.91
N SER A 319 -6.93 7.64 2.18
CA SER A 319 -5.91 8.69 2.17
C SER A 319 -6.42 10.00 1.57
N LEU A 320 -7.28 9.93 0.58
CA LEU A 320 -7.92 11.09 -0.04
C LEU A 320 -8.95 11.70 0.91
N THR A 321 -9.86 10.90 1.46
CA THR A 321 -10.89 11.37 2.41
C THR A 321 -10.32 11.93 3.71
N ASP A 322 -9.17 11.44 4.17
CA ASP A 322 -8.49 11.98 5.36
C ASP A 322 -8.06 13.45 5.20
N CYS A 323 -7.92 13.94 3.96
CA CYS A 323 -7.57 15.33 3.67
C CYS A 323 -8.78 16.29 3.78
N LEU A 324 -10.02 15.79 3.69
CA LEU A 324 -11.23 16.59 3.60
C LEU A 324 -11.65 17.22 4.94
N SER A 325 -11.26 16.62 6.08
CA SER A 325 -11.62 17.09 7.44
C SER A 325 -13.12 17.37 7.64
N PRO A 326 -14.01 16.39 7.37
CA PRO A 326 -15.45 16.56 7.44
C PRO A 326 -15.91 16.95 8.85
N LYS A 327 -16.89 17.84 8.94
CA LYS A 327 -17.47 18.33 10.21
C LYS A 327 -18.71 17.55 10.62
N THR A 328 -19.45 17.00 9.66
CA THR A 328 -20.68 16.21 9.88
C THR A 328 -20.56 14.83 9.22
N LEU A 329 -21.48 13.91 9.56
CA LEU A 329 -21.56 12.62 8.85
C LEU A 329 -21.96 12.80 7.39
N GLN A 330 -22.79 13.82 7.09
CA GLN A 330 -23.17 14.16 5.73
C GLN A 330 -21.95 14.64 4.92
N ASP A 331 -21.09 15.49 5.50
CA ASP A 331 -19.85 15.93 4.85
C ASP A 331 -18.92 14.73 4.58
N LEU A 332 -18.83 13.78 5.53
CA LEU A 332 -18.05 12.57 5.34
C LEU A 332 -18.60 11.73 4.18
N ILE A 333 -19.92 11.55 4.13
CA ILE A 333 -20.57 10.78 3.06
C ILE A 333 -20.33 11.44 1.72
N ALA A 334 -20.61 12.76 1.60
CA ALA A 334 -20.38 13.51 0.38
C ALA A 334 -18.91 13.42 -0.09
N GLY A 335 -17.97 13.60 0.82
CA GLY A 335 -16.54 13.51 0.51
C GLY A 335 -16.11 12.12 0.05
N VAL A 336 -16.61 11.05 0.66
CA VAL A 336 -16.29 9.66 0.21
C VAL A 336 -16.85 9.40 -1.19
N LEU A 337 -18.07 9.89 -1.48
CA LEU A 337 -18.70 9.75 -2.80
C LEU A 337 -17.90 10.52 -3.86
N GLU A 338 -17.52 11.77 -3.58
CA GLU A 338 -16.73 12.62 -4.47
C GLU A 338 -15.36 11.99 -4.78
N GLU A 339 -14.65 11.52 -3.76
CA GLU A 339 -13.35 10.86 -3.93
C GLU A 339 -13.46 9.52 -4.68
N PHE A 340 -14.58 8.79 -4.52
CA PHE A 340 -14.85 7.60 -5.32
C PHE A 340 -15.06 7.96 -6.79
N GLU A 341 -15.86 8.97 -7.10
CA GLU A 341 -16.08 9.41 -8.48
C GLU A 341 -14.82 9.99 -9.11
N GLY A 342 -14.03 10.73 -8.36
CA GLY A 342 -12.73 11.26 -8.79
C GLY A 342 -11.60 10.23 -8.86
N TYR A 343 -11.83 8.99 -8.42
CA TYR A 343 -10.77 7.98 -8.36
C TYR A 343 -10.20 7.64 -9.75
N GLU A 344 -8.89 7.72 -9.88
CA GLU A 344 -8.20 7.50 -11.15
C GLU A 344 -8.31 6.05 -11.65
N VAL A 345 -8.84 5.88 -12.85
CA VAL A 345 -9.09 4.58 -13.50
C VAL A 345 -7.80 3.76 -13.65
N TYR A 346 -6.69 4.41 -13.99
CA TYR A 346 -5.38 3.75 -14.11
C TYR A 346 -4.87 3.20 -12.77
N LYS A 347 -5.14 3.89 -11.65
CA LYS A 347 -4.80 3.38 -10.32
C LYS A 347 -5.58 2.11 -10.00
N LEU A 348 -6.86 2.06 -10.35
CA LEU A 348 -7.69 0.88 -10.15
C LEU A 348 -7.15 -0.32 -10.95
N ASN A 349 -6.82 -0.14 -12.25
CA ASN A 349 -6.21 -1.20 -13.06
C ASN A 349 -4.90 -1.73 -12.46
N ARG A 350 -4.06 -0.84 -11.94
CA ARG A 350 -2.80 -1.24 -11.28
C ARG A 350 -3.02 -2.12 -10.03
N ILE A 351 -4.16 -1.98 -9.34
CA ILE A 351 -4.50 -2.83 -8.20
C ILE A 351 -4.87 -4.23 -8.69
N PHE A 352 -5.61 -4.38 -9.80
CA PHE A 352 -5.89 -5.69 -10.41
C PHE A 352 -4.61 -6.43 -10.82
N LEU A 353 -3.62 -5.71 -11.36
CA LEU A 353 -2.31 -6.30 -11.64
C LEU A 353 -1.57 -6.69 -10.34
N THR A 354 -1.72 -5.91 -9.27
CA THR A 354 -1.18 -6.28 -7.95
C THR A 354 -1.82 -7.56 -7.43
N LEU A 355 -3.15 -7.71 -7.60
CA LEU A 355 -3.88 -8.93 -7.24
C LEU A 355 -3.29 -10.16 -7.95
N GLN A 356 -3.07 -10.07 -9.26
CA GLN A 356 -2.45 -11.17 -10.03
C GLN A 356 -1.03 -11.48 -9.54
N MET A 357 -0.24 -10.46 -9.19
CA MET A 357 1.08 -10.67 -8.59
C MET A 357 1.01 -11.33 -7.21
N CYS A 358 0.03 -10.96 -6.39
CA CYS A 358 -0.20 -11.61 -5.10
C CYS A 358 -0.58 -13.08 -5.28
N MET A 359 -1.36 -13.43 -6.33
CA MET A 359 -1.68 -14.82 -6.64
C MET A 359 -0.41 -15.63 -6.98
N VAL A 360 0.56 -15.05 -7.69
CA VAL A 360 1.87 -15.68 -7.92
C VAL A 360 2.58 -15.95 -6.58
N GLU A 361 2.59 -14.97 -5.68
CA GLU A 361 3.24 -15.13 -4.37
C GLU A 361 2.50 -16.16 -3.49
N ILE A 362 1.19 -16.21 -3.53
CA ILE A 362 0.40 -17.23 -2.82
C ILE A 362 0.79 -18.63 -3.30
N MET A 363 0.93 -18.83 -4.61
CA MET A 363 1.37 -20.09 -5.19
C MET A 363 2.82 -20.43 -4.80
N ASN A 364 3.73 -19.46 -4.81
CA ASN A 364 5.12 -19.62 -4.35
C ASN A 364 5.23 -20.02 -2.88
N HIS A 365 4.25 -19.61 -2.05
CA HIS A 365 4.26 -19.87 -0.61
C HIS A 365 3.27 -20.98 -0.21
N ALA A 366 2.92 -21.87 -1.12
CA ALA A 366 2.00 -22.99 -0.89
C ALA A 366 0.69 -22.56 -0.20
N GLY A 367 0.05 -21.49 -0.72
CA GLY A 367 -1.19 -20.94 -0.19
C GLY A 367 -1.01 -19.99 1.00
N GLY A 368 0.20 -19.85 1.54
CA GLY A 368 0.50 -18.98 2.68
C GLY A 368 0.38 -17.49 2.35
N ASN A 369 0.35 -16.66 3.41
CA ASN A 369 0.34 -15.20 3.30
C ASN A 369 1.62 -14.55 3.85
N GLY A 370 2.70 -15.32 4.07
CA GLY A 370 3.97 -14.87 4.63
C GLY A 370 4.81 -13.97 3.72
N TYR A 371 4.35 -13.65 2.53
CA TYR A 371 5.06 -12.85 1.53
C TYR A 371 4.85 -11.34 1.72
N LYS A 372 5.66 -10.55 1.05
CA LYS A 372 5.52 -9.10 0.93
C LYS A 372 4.77 -8.78 -0.36
N ILE A 373 3.76 -7.90 -0.30
CA ILE A 373 3.01 -7.47 -1.50
C ILE A 373 4.00 -6.95 -2.56
N PRO A 374 3.97 -7.49 -3.79
CA PRO A 374 4.90 -7.10 -4.84
C PRO A 374 4.71 -5.65 -5.30
N HIS A 375 5.82 -4.91 -5.38
CA HIS A 375 5.85 -3.56 -5.92
C HIS A 375 6.83 -3.49 -7.10
N VAL A 376 6.30 -3.35 -8.32
CA VAL A 376 7.09 -3.35 -9.58
C VAL A 376 7.07 -1.99 -10.29
N ASN A 377 6.89 -0.90 -9.54
CA ASN A 377 6.87 0.46 -10.11
C ASN A 377 5.95 0.58 -11.36
N LYS A 378 4.69 0.13 -11.19
CA LYS A 378 3.69 0.05 -12.27
C LYS A 378 3.43 1.40 -12.96
N GLU A 379 3.54 2.52 -12.25
CA GLU A 379 3.42 3.86 -12.84
C GLU A 379 4.47 4.13 -13.90
N ARG A 380 5.71 3.76 -13.61
CA ARG A 380 6.81 3.91 -14.57
C ARG A 380 6.62 3.00 -15.78
N LEU A 381 6.20 1.75 -15.57
CA LEU A 381 5.93 0.82 -16.66
C LEU A 381 4.79 1.34 -17.56
N GLU A 382 3.73 1.88 -16.96
CA GLU A 382 2.60 2.47 -17.68
C GLU A 382 3.02 3.69 -18.50
N ALA A 383 3.78 4.62 -17.91
CA ALA A 383 4.30 5.80 -18.60
C ALA A 383 5.20 5.46 -19.81
N HIS A 384 5.81 4.26 -19.83
CA HIS A 384 6.63 3.78 -20.94
C HIS A 384 5.88 2.80 -21.87
N GLY A 385 4.57 2.62 -21.71
CA GLY A 385 3.77 1.66 -22.48
C GLY A 385 4.17 0.19 -22.26
N GLN A 386 4.84 -0.12 -21.16
CA GLN A 386 5.37 -1.45 -20.84
C GLN A 386 4.54 -2.19 -19.77
N LEU A 387 3.46 -1.58 -19.28
CA LEU A 387 2.60 -2.23 -18.30
C LEU A 387 1.86 -3.40 -18.98
N PRO A 388 2.05 -4.65 -18.52
CA PRO A 388 1.41 -5.78 -19.17
C PRO A 388 -0.11 -5.77 -18.92
N PRO A 389 -0.93 -6.16 -19.91
CA PRO A 389 -2.38 -6.26 -19.71
C PRO A 389 -2.77 -7.35 -18.72
N ARG A 390 -1.93 -8.38 -18.56
CA ARG A 390 -2.10 -9.51 -17.63
C ARG A 390 -0.73 -9.95 -17.11
N VAL A 391 -0.68 -10.36 -15.85
CA VAL A 391 0.53 -10.93 -15.26
C VAL A 391 0.72 -12.37 -15.79
N THR A 392 1.98 -12.74 -16.04
CA THR A 392 2.37 -14.11 -16.36
C THR A 392 2.81 -14.84 -15.09
N CYS A 393 2.37 -16.09 -14.95
CA CYS A 393 2.87 -16.98 -13.91
C CYS A 393 4.11 -17.73 -14.43
N PRO A 394 5.25 -17.72 -13.73
CA PRO A 394 6.38 -18.57 -14.10
C PRO A 394 5.95 -20.04 -14.12
N LYS A 395 6.39 -20.80 -15.15
CA LYS A 395 6.00 -22.22 -15.31
C LYS A 395 6.37 -23.07 -14.12
N GLU A 396 7.51 -22.79 -13.51
CA GLU A 396 7.96 -23.49 -12.29
C GLU A 396 7.02 -23.25 -11.11
N VAL A 397 6.54 -22.01 -10.94
CA VAL A 397 5.56 -21.68 -9.88
C VAL A 397 4.26 -22.44 -10.09
N TYR A 398 3.77 -22.46 -11.33
CA TYR A 398 2.57 -23.20 -11.69
C TYR A 398 2.71 -24.71 -11.41
N ALA A 399 3.81 -25.33 -11.87
CA ALA A 399 4.06 -26.75 -11.66
C ALA A 399 4.19 -27.10 -10.16
N ASN A 400 4.94 -26.29 -9.40
CA ASN A 400 5.09 -26.46 -7.95
C ASN A 400 3.75 -26.27 -7.22
N ALA A 401 2.92 -25.35 -7.68
CA ALA A 401 1.61 -25.11 -7.08
C ALA A 401 0.68 -26.31 -7.26
N LEU A 402 0.66 -26.93 -8.45
CA LEU A 402 -0.10 -28.16 -8.69
C LEU A 402 0.40 -29.31 -7.82
N TYR A 403 1.71 -29.53 -7.78
CA TYR A 403 2.32 -30.58 -6.96
C TYR A 403 2.00 -30.38 -5.46
N ASN A 404 2.15 -29.17 -4.95
CA ASN A 404 1.83 -28.86 -3.55
C ASN A 404 0.34 -29.07 -3.24
N LEU A 405 -0.55 -28.72 -4.19
CA LEU A 405 -1.99 -28.94 -4.01
C LEU A 405 -2.30 -30.44 -3.93
N GLU A 406 -1.74 -31.26 -4.81
CA GLU A 406 -1.90 -32.71 -4.75
C GLU A 406 -1.40 -33.32 -3.43
N LEU A 407 -0.26 -32.82 -2.91
CA LEU A 407 0.24 -33.25 -1.61
C LEU A 407 -0.72 -32.89 -0.47
N MET A 408 -1.27 -31.66 -0.49
CA MET A 408 -2.22 -31.21 0.53
C MET A 408 -3.53 -32.03 0.50
N GLU A 409 -3.98 -32.45 -0.67
CA GLU A 409 -5.20 -33.28 -0.83
C GLU A 409 -5.00 -34.72 -0.35
N ARG A 410 -3.78 -35.26 -0.44
CA ARG A 410 -3.45 -36.62 0.05
C ARG A 410 -3.36 -36.72 1.57
N VAL A 411 -3.13 -35.59 2.26
CA VAL A 411 -2.93 -35.54 3.72
C VAL A 411 -4.25 -35.27 4.48
N GLN A 412 -5.31 -34.90 3.77
CA GLN A 412 -6.68 -34.78 4.32
C GLN A 412 -7.48 -36.08 4.18
#